data_9517fd13654a77016b96c93ee542ca4c
#
_entry.id   9517fd13654a77016b96c93ee542ca4c
#
_cell.length_a   1.000
_cell.length_b   1.000
_cell.length_c   1.000
_cell.angle_alpha   90.00
_cell.angle_beta   90.00
_cell.angle_gamma   90.00
#
_symmetry.space_group_name_H-M   'P 1'
#
loop_
_entity.id
_entity.type
_entity.pdbx_description
1 polymer ?
#
loop_
_entity_poly.entity_id
_entity_poly.type
_entity_poly.pdbx_seq_one_letter_code
_entity_poly.pdbx_strand_id
1 'polypeptide(L)'
;QKEKTTAPELAEKFEVSRRTINRDIEDLCKAGIPIRTAQGTGGGISIMDGYRMDRTILTSKDMQMILAGLRSLDSVSGNRYYGQLMEKIQTGSSEFINGRDSMLIDLSSWYKGSLAPKIEVIQSAIENRHTIQFMYYAPSGDSNRRIEPYYLVFRWSSWYVWGWCLEREDYRLFKLNRMDCVTESEQFFMRRNVPIPDLSNEKIFPGGIKVKALFTPNMKWRLVEEFGPNCFTEMDDGRLLFSADYTDMENLVTWLMTFGAKAEVLEPKEARDIIRRNAEETLKIYGGLGK
;
A
#
# COMPACT_ATOMS: atom_id res chain seq x y z
N GLN A 1 26.24 27.82 -9.77
CA GLN A 1 25.19 28.70 -10.35
C GLN A 1 25.65 30.13 -10.21
N LYS A 2 25.70 30.88 -11.29
CA LYS A 2 25.96 32.32 -11.24
C LYS A 2 24.76 33.00 -10.58
N GLU A 3 24.99 33.72 -9.50
CA GLU A 3 23.94 34.46 -8.78
C GLU A 3 23.32 35.60 -9.61
N LYS A 4 24.05 36.11 -10.60
CA LYS A 4 23.63 37.18 -11.53
C LYS A 4 24.13 36.92 -12.92
N THR A 5 23.35 37.31 -13.93
CA THR A 5 23.71 37.33 -15.34
C THR A 5 23.20 38.63 -16.03
N THR A 6 23.60 38.92 -17.24
CA THR A 6 23.17 40.11 -17.98
C THR A 6 22.38 39.73 -19.24
N ALA A 7 21.55 40.65 -19.75
CA ALA A 7 20.81 40.43 -21.00
C ALA A 7 21.73 40.19 -22.21
N PRO A 8 22.90 40.85 -22.34
CA PRO A 8 23.87 40.48 -23.37
C PRO A 8 24.42 39.04 -23.25
N GLU A 9 24.80 38.59 -22.04
CA GLU A 9 25.29 37.22 -21.83
C GLU A 9 24.23 36.17 -22.16
N LEU A 10 22.96 36.45 -21.81
CA LEU A 10 21.85 35.55 -22.14
C LEU A 10 21.58 35.55 -23.66
N ALA A 11 21.62 36.72 -24.30
CA ALA A 11 21.42 36.83 -25.74
C ALA A 11 22.48 36.03 -26.53
N GLU A 12 23.75 36.11 -26.11
CA GLU A 12 24.83 35.31 -26.68
C GLU A 12 24.65 33.82 -26.42
N LYS A 13 24.35 33.45 -25.18
CA LYS A 13 24.18 32.07 -24.79
C LYS A 13 23.04 31.34 -25.51
N PHE A 14 21.93 32.04 -25.77
CA PHE A 14 20.75 31.48 -26.43
C PHE A 14 20.65 31.84 -27.92
N GLU A 15 21.67 32.50 -28.46
CA GLU A 15 21.76 32.91 -29.87
C GLU A 15 20.53 33.73 -30.34
N VAL A 16 20.00 34.62 -29.48
CA VAL A 16 18.85 35.45 -29.72
C VAL A 16 19.18 36.97 -29.54
N SER A 17 18.27 37.85 -29.96
CA SER A 17 18.43 39.26 -29.72
C SER A 17 18.22 39.66 -28.25
N ARG A 18 18.87 40.76 -27.79
CA ARG A 18 18.59 41.34 -26.44
C ARG A 18 17.13 41.72 -26.27
N ARG A 19 16.45 42.11 -27.35
CA ARG A 19 15.02 42.43 -27.34
C ARG A 19 14.18 41.17 -27.01
N THR A 20 14.55 40.02 -27.56
CA THR A 20 13.92 38.75 -27.27
C THR A 20 14.11 38.39 -25.78
N ILE A 21 15.33 38.47 -25.25
CA ILE A 21 15.62 38.21 -23.83
C ILE A 21 14.79 39.11 -22.91
N ASN A 22 14.69 40.42 -23.22
CA ASN A 22 13.91 41.33 -22.36
C ASN A 22 12.42 40.97 -22.38
N ARG A 23 11.85 40.59 -23.54
CA ARG A 23 10.47 40.12 -23.64
C ARG A 23 10.24 38.83 -22.87
N ASP A 24 11.16 37.87 -22.98
CA ASP A 24 11.08 36.60 -22.30
C ASP A 24 11.18 36.80 -20.76
N ILE A 25 11.98 37.75 -20.28
CA ILE A 25 12.03 38.14 -18.86
C ILE A 25 10.68 38.74 -18.41
N GLU A 26 10.07 39.62 -19.21
CA GLU A 26 8.73 40.15 -18.90
C GLU A 26 7.68 39.07 -18.84
N ASP A 27 7.70 38.11 -19.75
CA ASP A 27 6.75 37.00 -19.80
C ASP A 27 6.97 36.02 -18.60
N LEU A 28 8.22 35.79 -18.22
CA LEU A 28 8.54 35.05 -17.00
C LEU A 28 8.04 35.76 -15.72
N CYS A 29 8.20 37.10 -15.67
CA CYS A 29 7.65 37.89 -14.56
C CYS A 29 6.12 37.84 -14.51
N LYS A 30 5.43 37.88 -15.65
CA LYS A 30 3.98 37.72 -15.77
C LYS A 30 3.53 36.33 -15.32
N ALA A 31 4.36 35.30 -15.58
CA ALA A 31 4.15 33.94 -15.12
C ALA A 31 4.44 33.74 -13.61
N GLY A 32 4.72 34.81 -12.86
CA GLY A 32 4.92 34.76 -11.41
C GLY A 32 6.34 34.42 -10.96
N ILE A 33 7.32 34.38 -11.87
CA ILE A 33 8.73 34.18 -11.50
C ILE A 33 9.31 35.52 -11.02
N PRO A 34 9.74 35.67 -9.75
CA PRO A 34 10.23 36.92 -9.22
C PRO A 34 11.66 37.20 -9.70
N ILE A 35 11.77 37.81 -10.90
CA ILE A 35 13.04 38.23 -11.48
C ILE A 35 13.31 39.69 -11.10
N ARG A 36 14.49 39.94 -10.58
CA ARG A 36 15.01 41.28 -10.29
C ARG A 36 15.98 41.71 -11.37
N THR A 37 15.71 42.85 -12.02
CA THR A 37 16.62 43.49 -12.97
C THR A 37 17.16 44.77 -12.36
N ALA A 38 18.48 44.95 -12.39
CA ALA A 38 19.14 46.17 -11.94
C ALA A 38 20.06 46.69 -13.04
N GLN A 39 20.00 48.02 -13.29
CA GLN A 39 20.84 48.73 -14.27
C GLN A 39 22.10 49.29 -13.59
N GLY A 40 23.18 49.47 -14.31
CA GLY A 40 24.41 50.12 -13.86
C GLY A 40 25.59 49.18 -13.63
N THR A 41 26.69 49.75 -13.18
CA THR A 41 27.93 49.02 -12.89
C THR A 41 27.70 48.07 -11.70
N GLY A 42 27.62 46.75 -11.94
CA GLY A 42 27.25 45.76 -10.96
C GLY A 42 25.76 45.35 -10.97
N GLY A 43 24.96 45.89 -11.90
CA GLY A 43 23.60 45.43 -12.19
C GLY A 43 23.56 44.06 -12.82
N GLY A 44 22.38 43.59 -13.15
CA GLY A 44 22.14 42.31 -13.82
C GLY A 44 20.76 41.78 -13.59
N ILE A 45 20.55 40.58 -14.08
CA ILE A 45 19.30 39.81 -13.94
C ILE A 45 19.53 38.71 -12.93
N SER A 46 18.73 38.65 -11.92
CA SER A 46 18.77 37.60 -10.88
C SER A 46 17.37 37.21 -10.45
N ILE A 47 17.24 36.01 -9.94
CA ILE A 47 16.02 35.56 -9.25
C ILE A 47 16.09 36.04 -7.80
N MET A 48 14.99 36.50 -7.23
CA MET A 48 14.96 36.98 -5.84
C MET A 48 15.39 35.87 -4.86
N ASP A 49 16.13 36.27 -3.83
CA ASP A 49 16.60 35.35 -2.80
C ASP A 49 15.44 34.62 -2.12
N GLY A 50 15.59 33.31 -1.92
CA GLY A 50 14.54 32.47 -1.36
C GLY A 50 13.55 31.90 -2.36
N TYR A 51 13.54 32.37 -3.63
CA TYR A 51 12.72 31.73 -4.67
C TYR A 51 13.36 30.45 -5.13
N ARG A 52 12.74 29.33 -4.85
CA ARG A 52 13.04 28.04 -5.45
C ARG A 52 11.94 27.74 -6.46
N MET A 53 12.30 27.61 -7.72
CA MET A 53 11.38 27.05 -8.70
C MET A 53 11.10 25.61 -8.29
N ASP A 54 9.93 25.37 -7.73
CA ASP A 54 9.47 24.01 -7.50
C ASP A 54 9.43 23.31 -8.87
N ARG A 55 10.36 22.38 -9.07
CA ARG A 55 10.44 21.59 -10.31
C ARG A 55 9.27 20.64 -10.49
N THR A 56 8.42 20.55 -9.49
CA THR A 56 7.22 19.70 -9.51
C THR A 56 6.02 20.57 -9.76
N ILE A 57 5.75 20.88 -11.03
CA ILE A 57 4.46 21.44 -11.42
C ILE A 57 3.46 20.30 -11.35
N LEU A 58 2.84 20.13 -10.17
CA LEU A 58 1.74 19.18 -10.01
C LEU A 58 0.53 19.70 -10.80
N THR A 59 0.01 18.88 -11.67
CA THR A 59 -1.27 19.19 -12.34
C THR A 59 -2.42 19.06 -11.33
N SER A 60 -3.58 19.65 -11.64
CA SER A 60 -4.78 19.47 -10.82
C SER A 60 -5.12 18.00 -10.60
N LYS A 61 -4.87 17.15 -11.60
CA LYS A 61 -5.06 15.71 -11.53
C LYS A 61 -4.08 15.05 -10.55
N ASP A 62 -2.80 15.44 -10.59
CA ASP A 62 -1.79 14.93 -9.67
C ASP A 62 -2.13 15.30 -8.23
N MET A 63 -2.55 16.55 -7.99
CA MET A 63 -2.99 17.02 -6.68
C MET A 63 -4.20 16.24 -6.17
N GLN A 64 -5.21 16.00 -7.01
CA GLN A 64 -6.38 15.18 -6.66
C GLN A 64 -5.99 13.76 -6.28
N MET A 65 -5.06 13.12 -7.02
CA MET A 65 -4.58 11.78 -6.69
C MET A 65 -3.81 11.75 -5.35
N ILE A 66 -2.99 12.77 -5.08
CA ILE A 66 -2.28 12.91 -3.80
C ILE A 66 -3.28 13.06 -2.66
N LEU A 67 -4.26 13.94 -2.82
CA LEU A 67 -5.31 14.18 -1.80
C LEU A 67 -6.16 12.94 -1.55
N ALA A 68 -6.52 12.19 -2.59
CA ALA A 68 -7.25 10.92 -2.45
C ALA A 68 -6.42 9.89 -1.68
N GLY A 69 -5.11 9.78 -1.96
CA GLY A 69 -4.18 8.94 -1.22
C GLY A 69 -4.06 9.33 0.26
N LEU A 70 -3.96 10.63 0.57
CA LEU A 70 -3.90 11.14 1.95
C LEU A 70 -5.21 10.86 2.72
N ARG A 71 -6.38 11.07 2.09
CA ARG A 71 -7.68 10.73 2.70
C ARG A 71 -7.80 9.25 3.01
N SER A 72 -7.24 8.38 2.16
CA SER A 72 -7.27 6.94 2.41
C SER A 72 -6.51 6.54 3.68
N LEU A 73 -5.44 7.25 4.01
CA LEU A 73 -4.69 7.03 5.25
C LEU A 73 -5.47 7.51 6.50
N ASP A 74 -6.23 8.61 6.40
CA ASP A 74 -7.11 9.07 7.49
C ASP A 74 -8.24 8.07 7.80
N SER A 75 -8.64 7.23 6.82
CA SER A 75 -9.66 6.21 7.06
C SER A 75 -9.22 5.14 8.06
N VAL A 76 -7.92 5.00 8.28
CA VAL A 76 -7.30 3.98 9.14
C VAL A 76 -6.71 4.57 10.41
N SER A 77 -6.10 5.75 10.35
CA SER A 77 -5.57 6.44 11.52
C SER A 77 -6.72 7.06 12.32
N GLY A 78 -6.71 6.92 13.64
CA GLY A 78 -7.66 7.60 14.52
C GLY A 78 -7.49 9.12 14.53
N ASN A 79 -6.38 9.63 14.02
CA ASN A 79 -5.99 11.02 13.99
C ASN A 79 -6.29 11.68 12.64
N ARG A 80 -6.75 12.94 12.66
CA ARG A 80 -6.93 13.78 11.48
C ARG A 80 -5.61 14.39 10.97
N TYR A 81 -4.49 13.67 11.06
CA TYR A 81 -3.19 14.20 10.67
C TYR A 81 -3.14 14.57 9.19
N TYR A 82 -3.64 13.69 8.34
CA TYR A 82 -3.70 13.90 6.89
C TYR A 82 -4.77 14.94 6.52
N GLY A 83 -5.87 15.00 7.27
CA GLY A 83 -6.87 16.05 7.13
C GLY A 83 -6.30 17.44 7.35
N GLN A 84 -5.49 17.63 8.39
CA GLN A 84 -4.79 18.91 8.65
C GLN A 84 -3.75 19.23 7.56
N LEU A 85 -3.06 18.23 7.05
CA LEU A 85 -2.12 18.41 5.94
C LEU A 85 -2.86 18.81 4.65
N MET A 86 -4.01 18.20 4.39
CA MET A 86 -4.87 18.56 3.26
C MET A 86 -5.35 20.01 3.35
N GLU A 87 -5.79 20.47 4.52
CA GLU A 87 -6.18 21.88 4.74
C GLU A 87 -5.03 22.83 4.42
N LYS A 88 -3.80 22.51 4.85
CA LYS A 88 -2.61 23.33 4.54
C LYS A 88 -2.28 23.36 3.06
N ILE A 89 -2.41 22.24 2.35
CA ILE A 89 -2.19 22.17 0.91
C ILE A 89 -3.29 22.95 0.16
N GLN A 90 -4.53 22.86 0.61
CA GLN A 90 -5.67 23.55 0.02
C GLN A 90 -5.60 25.06 0.16
N THR A 91 -5.18 25.57 1.30
CA THR A 91 -5.05 27.04 1.54
C THR A 91 -3.96 27.69 0.69
N GLY A 92 -2.98 26.92 0.20
CA GLY A 92 -1.92 27.41 -0.70
C GLY A 92 -2.28 27.46 -2.20
N SER A 93 -3.43 26.90 -2.61
CA SER A 93 -3.76 26.69 -4.04
C SER A 93 -5.26 26.75 -4.27
N SER A 94 -5.84 27.96 -4.21
CA SER A 94 -7.30 28.15 -4.31
C SER A 94 -7.95 27.75 -5.65
N GLU A 95 -7.18 27.51 -6.70
CA GLU A 95 -7.68 27.13 -8.03
C GLU A 95 -7.82 25.61 -8.25
N PHE A 96 -7.21 24.78 -7.38
CA PHE A 96 -7.10 23.34 -7.62
C PHE A 96 -8.26 22.48 -7.06
N ILE A 97 -9.26 23.09 -6.38
CA ILE A 97 -10.19 22.35 -5.49
C ILE A 97 -11.59 22.15 -6.10
N ASN A 98 -11.90 22.67 -7.26
CA ASN A 98 -13.24 22.55 -7.87
C ASN A 98 -13.50 21.24 -8.65
N GLY A 99 -12.65 20.22 -8.48
CA GLY A 99 -12.89 18.89 -9.03
C GLY A 99 -13.77 18.06 -8.10
N ARG A 100 -14.89 17.54 -8.58
CA ARG A 100 -15.66 16.49 -7.89
C ARG A 100 -14.72 15.30 -7.69
N ASP A 101 -14.46 14.95 -6.42
CA ASP A 101 -13.68 13.75 -6.09
C ASP A 101 -14.35 12.54 -6.72
N SER A 102 -13.74 12.00 -7.77
CA SER A 102 -14.24 10.80 -8.46
C SER A 102 -13.71 9.50 -7.84
N MET A 103 -12.82 9.58 -6.85
CA MET A 103 -12.20 8.44 -6.19
C MET A 103 -12.28 8.59 -4.67
N LEU A 104 -12.87 7.58 -4.02
CA LEU A 104 -12.85 7.41 -2.57
C LEU A 104 -12.11 6.10 -2.26
N ILE A 105 -11.04 6.16 -1.49
CA ILE A 105 -10.28 4.99 -1.03
C ILE A 105 -10.50 4.89 0.48
N ASP A 106 -11.16 3.82 0.92
CA ASP A 106 -11.31 3.47 2.33
C ASP A 106 -10.46 2.24 2.65
N LEU A 107 -9.38 2.45 3.41
CA LEU A 107 -8.48 1.40 3.88
C LEU A 107 -8.88 0.87 5.26
N SER A 108 -9.99 1.33 5.82
CA SER A 108 -10.50 0.85 7.09
C SER A 108 -10.95 -0.61 6.98
N SER A 109 -10.89 -1.32 8.08
CA SER A 109 -11.45 -2.67 8.20
C SER A 109 -12.70 -2.65 9.07
N TRP A 110 -13.51 -3.71 9.04
CA TRP A 110 -14.63 -3.92 9.95
C TRP A 110 -14.24 -3.76 11.44
N TYR A 111 -12.95 -3.95 11.76
CA TYR A 111 -12.37 -3.81 13.09
C TYR A 111 -11.64 -2.47 13.28
N LYS A 112 -12.17 -1.39 12.70
CA LYS A 112 -11.55 -0.05 12.70
C LYS A 112 -11.09 0.39 14.11
N GLY A 113 -11.91 0.15 15.13
CA GLY A 113 -11.61 0.52 16.52
C GLY A 113 -10.41 -0.24 17.14
N SER A 114 -10.03 -1.40 16.59
CA SER A 114 -8.90 -2.18 17.09
C SER A 114 -7.60 -1.98 16.30
N LEU A 115 -7.68 -1.46 15.08
CA LEU A 115 -6.51 -1.27 14.22
C LEU A 115 -5.82 0.07 14.43
N ALA A 116 -6.57 1.16 14.55
CA ALA A 116 -6.02 2.50 14.67
C ALA A 116 -5.01 2.62 15.84
N PRO A 117 -5.31 2.17 17.07
CA PRO A 117 -4.35 2.22 18.17
C PRO A 117 -3.07 1.41 17.90
N LYS A 118 -3.20 0.25 17.22
CA LYS A 118 -2.03 -0.57 16.88
C LYS A 118 -1.14 0.11 15.86
N ILE A 119 -1.74 0.74 14.85
CA ILE A 119 -1.02 1.50 13.83
C ILE A 119 -0.26 2.67 14.46
N GLU A 120 -0.88 3.42 15.36
CA GLU A 120 -0.26 4.55 16.08
C GLU A 120 0.96 4.10 16.90
N VAL A 121 0.82 3.04 17.69
CA VAL A 121 1.94 2.47 18.47
C VAL A 121 3.07 2.00 17.57
N ILE A 122 2.75 1.30 16.47
CA ILE A 122 3.76 0.80 15.54
C ILE A 122 4.46 1.95 14.81
N GLN A 123 3.71 2.98 14.39
CA GLN A 123 4.28 4.17 13.76
C GLN A 123 5.25 4.90 14.70
N SER A 124 4.83 5.15 15.94
CA SER A 124 5.68 5.73 16.98
C SER A 124 6.97 4.93 17.15
N ALA A 125 6.85 3.61 17.27
CA ALA A 125 8.01 2.73 17.45
C ALA A 125 8.97 2.74 16.23
N ILE A 126 8.44 2.83 15.00
CA ILE A 126 9.27 2.96 13.80
C ILE A 126 10.03 4.29 13.80
N GLU A 127 9.36 5.39 14.13
CA GLU A 127 9.96 6.73 14.17
C GLU A 127 11.03 6.85 15.25
N ASN A 128 10.75 6.32 16.44
CA ASN A 128 11.65 6.35 17.60
C ASN A 128 12.72 5.24 17.55
N ARG A 129 12.62 4.29 16.65
CA ARG A 129 13.46 3.07 16.57
C ARG A 129 13.38 2.24 17.84
N HIS A 130 12.20 2.08 18.38
CA HIS A 130 11.93 1.24 19.53
C HIS A 130 11.37 -0.11 19.10
N THR A 131 11.72 -1.16 19.84
CA THR A 131 11.09 -2.46 19.61
C THR A 131 9.64 -2.46 20.08
N ILE A 132 8.82 -3.28 19.46
CA ILE A 132 7.46 -3.54 19.93
C ILE A 132 7.33 -4.99 20.39
N GLN A 133 6.44 -5.20 21.36
CA GLN A 133 6.05 -6.52 21.84
C GLN A 133 4.54 -6.70 21.72
N PHE A 134 4.11 -7.93 21.44
CA PHE A 134 2.70 -8.26 21.26
C PHE A 134 2.45 -9.76 21.37
N MET A 135 1.21 -10.12 21.70
CA MET A 135 0.71 -11.49 21.54
C MET A 135 0.31 -11.70 20.08
N TYR A 136 0.73 -12.79 19.48
CA TYR A 136 0.41 -13.14 18.09
C TYR A 136 -0.36 -14.46 18.01
N TYR A 137 -1.55 -14.41 17.42
CA TYR A 137 -2.42 -15.55 17.20
C TYR A 137 -2.13 -16.17 15.83
N ALA A 138 -1.56 -17.37 15.83
CA ALA A 138 -1.23 -18.09 14.60
C ALA A 138 -1.89 -19.48 14.60
N PRO A 139 -2.13 -20.11 13.44
CA PRO A 139 -2.65 -21.49 13.38
C PRO A 139 -1.80 -22.48 14.17
N SER A 140 -0.50 -22.24 14.26
CA SER A 140 0.44 -23.05 15.03
C SER A 140 0.40 -22.81 16.56
N GLY A 141 -0.47 -21.93 17.03
CA GLY A 141 -0.63 -21.54 18.43
C GLY A 141 -0.22 -20.10 18.72
N ASP A 142 -0.62 -19.65 19.90
CA ASP A 142 -0.39 -18.30 20.39
C ASP A 142 1.04 -18.13 20.87
N SER A 143 1.61 -16.94 20.66
CA SER A 143 3.00 -16.69 21.05
C SER A 143 3.29 -15.21 21.23
N ASN A 144 4.08 -14.91 22.28
CA ASN A 144 4.65 -13.57 22.42
C ASN A 144 5.73 -13.34 21.38
N ARG A 145 5.72 -12.14 20.80
CA ARG A 145 6.71 -11.70 19.81
C ARG A 145 7.26 -10.34 20.19
N ARG A 146 8.55 -10.16 19.93
CA ARG A 146 9.23 -8.87 19.93
C ARG A 146 9.87 -8.65 18.60
N ILE A 147 9.66 -7.48 18.02
CA ILE A 147 10.22 -7.15 16.72
C ILE A 147 10.84 -5.76 16.73
N GLU A 148 11.81 -5.55 15.85
CA GLU A 148 12.26 -4.26 15.39
C GLU A 148 11.36 -3.88 14.19
N PRO A 149 10.40 -2.96 14.34
CA PRO A 149 9.47 -2.64 13.27
C PRO A 149 10.12 -1.69 12.24
N TYR A 150 9.88 -1.91 10.95
CA TYR A 150 10.46 -1.10 9.87
C TYR A 150 9.42 -0.48 8.95
N TYR A 151 8.37 -1.23 8.59
CA TYR A 151 7.34 -0.75 7.66
C TYR A 151 5.94 -1.22 8.08
N LEU A 152 4.97 -0.30 7.99
CA LEU A 152 3.56 -0.66 7.90
C LEU A 152 3.22 -0.93 6.43
N VAL A 153 2.55 -2.04 6.18
CA VAL A 153 2.22 -2.51 4.83
C VAL A 153 0.73 -2.78 4.74
N PHE A 154 0.04 -2.14 3.78
CA PHE A 154 -1.34 -2.50 3.44
C PHE A 154 -1.32 -3.36 2.19
N ARG A 155 -1.77 -4.60 2.32
CA ARG A 155 -1.85 -5.56 1.21
C ARG A 155 -2.91 -6.62 1.49
N TRP A 156 -3.48 -7.20 0.43
CA TRP A 156 -4.54 -8.21 0.53
C TRP A 156 -5.66 -7.79 1.49
N SER A 157 -6.11 -6.53 1.33
CA SER A 157 -7.16 -5.92 2.17
C SER A 157 -6.89 -5.98 3.67
N SER A 158 -5.61 -6.02 4.07
CA SER A 158 -5.20 -6.12 5.47
C SER A 158 -3.93 -5.32 5.75
N TRP A 159 -3.79 -4.90 6.99
CA TRP A 159 -2.59 -4.24 7.48
C TRP A 159 -1.62 -5.24 8.09
N TYR A 160 -0.36 -5.01 7.82
CA TYR A 160 0.77 -5.79 8.32
C TYR A 160 1.86 -4.87 8.83
N VAL A 161 2.69 -5.39 9.75
CA VAL A 161 3.98 -4.80 10.10
C VAL A 161 5.10 -5.73 9.61
N TRP A 162 6.04 -5.15 8.88
CA TRP A 162 7.29 -5.79 8.49
C TRP A 162 8.36 -5.45 9.51
N GLY A 163 9.01 -6.45 10.10
CA GLY A 163 10.01 -6.25 11.11
C GLY A 163 10.94 -7.44 11.29
N TRP A 164 12.06 -7.20 11.95
CA TRP A 164 12.97 -8.24 12.40
C TRP A 164 12.43 -8.89 13.68
N CYS A 165 12.11 -10.16 13.62
CA CYS A 165 11.63 -10.92 14.77
C CYS A 165 12.81 -11.40 15.62
N LEU A 166 12.90 -10.96 16.86
CA LEU A 166 13.99 -11.30 17.77
C LEU A 166 14.03 -12.78 18.15
N GLU A 167 12.85 -13.43 18.28
CA GLU A 167 12.75 -14.84 18.63
C GLU A 167 13.03 -15.79 17.46
N ARG A 168 12.93 -15.28 16.22
CA ARG A 168 13.16 -16.11 15.00
C ARG A 168 14.41 -15.73 14.24
N GLU A 169 15.05 -14.62 14.64
CA GLU A 169 16.23 -14.04 13.98
C GLU A 169 16.05 -13.89 12.47
N ASP A 170 14.85 -13.41 12.07
CA ASP A 170 14.47 -13.30 10.67
C ASP A 170 13.48 -12.16 10.45
N TYR A 171 13.46 -11.61 9.21
CA TYR A 171 12.44 -10.64 8.81
C TYR A 171 11.10 -11.32 8.57
N ARG A 172 10.04 -10.78 9.17
CA ARG A 172 8.71 -11.36 9.07
C ARG A 172 7.63 -10.30 8.90
N LEU A 173 6.56 -10.71 8.23
CA LEU A 173 5.35 -9.94 8.05
C LEU A 173 4.28 -10.42 9.04
N PHE A 174 3.86 -9.55 9.95
CA PHE A 174 2.84 -9.87 10.96
C PHE A 174 1.54 -9.14 10.63
N LYS A 175 0.44 -9.87 10.53
CA LYS A 175 -0.89 -9.32 10.28
C LYS A 175 -1.42 -8.63 11.52
N LEU A 176 -1.77 -7.34 11.46
CA LEU A 176 -2.20 -6.55 12.62
C LEU A 176 -3.47 -7.11 13.29
N ASN A 177 -4.38 -7.71 12.50
CA ASN A 177 -5.61 -8.32 13.03
C ASN A 177 -5.34 -9.56 13.92
N ARG A 178 -4.14 -10.15 13.80
CA ARG A 178 -3.69 -11.30 14.62
C ARG A 178 -2.81 -10.89 15.80
N MET A 179 -2.61 -9.59 15.99
CA MET A 179 -1.81 -9.04 17.09
C MET A 179 -2.74 -8.56 18.20
N ASP A 180 -2.34 -8.77 19.44
CA ASP A 180 -3.00 -8.22 20.62
C ASP A 180 -1.99 -7.67 21.60
N CYS A 181 -2.42 -6.77 22.50
CA CYS A 181 -1.56 -6.14 23.51
C CYS A 181 -0.28 -5.55 22.91
N VAL A 182 -0.41 -4.83 21.79
CA VAL A 182 0.74 -4.20 21.12
C VAL A 182 1.24 -3.06 21.99
N THR A 183 2.50 -3.12 22.40
CA THR A 183 3.16 -2.09 23.22
C THR A 183 4.53 -1.75 22.66
N GLU A 184 4.87 -0.46 22.67
CA GLU A 184 6.21 0.02 22.40
C GLU A 184 7.06 -0.18 23.64
N SER A 185 8.29 -0.69 23.48
CA SER A 185 9.26 -0.81 24.56
C SER A 185 10.26 0.34 24.50
N GLU A 186 10.91 0.63 25.62
CA GLU A 186 12.01 1.62 25.63
C GLU A 186 13.32 1.09 25.01
N GLN A 187 13.32 -0.14 24.50
CA GLN A 187 14.52 -0.74 23.92
C GLN A 187 14.75 -0.19 22.52
N PHE A 188 15.78 0.64 22.39
CA PHE A 188 16.25 1.18 21.12
C PHE A 188 16.97 0.11 20.29
N PHE A 189 16.76 0.09 18.99
CA PHE A 189 17.51 -0.74 18.05
C PHE A 189 18.24 0.10 17.00
N MET A 190 19.43 -0.34 16.61
CA MET A 190 20.15 0.24 15.49
C MET A 190 19.52 -0.25 14.17
N ARG A 191 19.20 0.69 13.28
CA ARG A 191 18.60 0.34 11.98
C ARG A 191 19.54 -0.57 11.20
N ARG A 192 19.10 -1.77 10.92
CA ARG A 192 19.80 -2.71 10.03
C ARG A 192 19.71 -2.21 8.58
N ASN A 193 20.56 -2.72 7.70
CA ASN A 193 20.35 -2.54 6.26
C ASN A 193 19.15 -3.40 5.85
N VAL A 194 17.96 -2.79 5.92
CA VAL A 194 16.68 -3.50 5.74
C VAL A 194 16.38 -3.57 4.25
N PRO A 195 16.25 -4.76 3.68
CA PRO A 195 15.72 -4.87 2.34
C PRO A 195 14.28 -4.34 2.34
N ILE A 196 13.94 -3.54 1.34
CA ILE A 196 12.54 -3.23 1.09
C ILE A 196 11.82 -4.58 0.96
N PRO A 197 10.73 -4.83 1.71
CA PRO A 197 10.07 -6.12 1.63
C PRO A 197 9.69 -6.38 0.18
N ASP A 198 10.27 -7.44 -0.39
CA ASP A 198 9.83 -7.91 -1.69
C ASP A 198 8.44 -8.53 -1.49
N LEU A 199 7.44 -7.70 -1.74
CA LEU A 199 6.03 -8.07 -1.60
C LEU A 199 5.52 -8.85 -2.82
N SER A 200 6.39 -9.33 -3.72
CA SER A 200 5.98 -10.24 -4.79
C SER A 200 5.39 -11.52 -4.18
N ASN A 201 4.32 -12.01 -4.78
CA ASN A 201 3.66 -13.24 -4.30
C ASN A 201 4.63 -14.42 -4.25
N GLU A 202 5.61 -14.46 -5.14
CA GLU A 202 6.58 -15.55 -5.28
C GLU A 202 7.54 -15.70 -4.08
N LYS A 203 7.88 -14.59 -3.39
CA LYS A 203 8.79 -14.65 -2.24
C LYS A 203 8.10 -14.76 -0.89
N ILE A 204 6.94 -14.15 -0.75
CA ILE A 204 6.16 -14.23 0.51
C ILE A 204 5.42 -15.56 0.57
N PHE A 205 5.00 -16.06 -0.57
CA PHE A 205 4.31 -17.32 -0.75
C PHE A 205 5.03 -18.11 -1.84
N PRO A 206 6.13 -18.78 -1.53
CA PRO A 206 6.78 -19.64 -2.50
C PRO A 206 5.78 -20.71 -2.95
N GLY A 207 5.29 -20.58 -4.18
CA GLY A 207 4.37 -21.51 -4.78
C GLY A 207 4.96 -22.93 -4.81
N GLY A 208 4.13 -23.92 -4.66
CA GLY A 208 4.60 -25.32 -4.68
C GLY A 208 3.47 -26.31 -4.77
N ILE A 209 2.26 -25.91 -4.44
CA ILE A 209 1.08 -26.79 -4.45
C ILE A 209 0.24 -26.44 -5.67
N LYS A 210 0.36 -27.26 -6.72
CA LYS A 210 -0.52 -27.12 -7.89
C LYS A 210 -1.90 -27.64 -7.56
N VAL A 211 -2.90 -26.78 -7.72
CA VAL A 211 -4.30 -27.16 -7.53
C VAL A 211 -5.01 -27.23 -8.87
N LYS A 212 -5.83 -28.26 -9.04
CA LYS A 212 -6.86 -28.36 -10.07
C LYS A 212 -8.17 -28.69 -9.40
N ALA A 213 -9.20 -27.92 -9.68
CA ALA A 213 -10.52 -28.13 -9.12
C ALA A 213 -11.60 -27.77 -10.14
N LEU A 214 -12.72 -28.51 -10.09
CA LEU A 214 -13.90 -28.26 -10.89
C LEU A 214 -14.92 -27.51 -10.04
N PHE A 215 -15.41 -26.41 -10.55
CA PHE A 215 -16.44 -25.61 -9.90
C PHE A 215 -17.76 -25.65 -10.68
N THR A 216 -18.86 -25.54 -9.96
CA THR A 216 -20.17 -25.36 -10.58
C THR A 216 -20.26 -23.99 -11.25
N PRO A 217 -21.04 -23.83 -12.36
CA PRO A 217 -21.09 -22.59 -13.15
C PRO A 217 -21.44 -21.33 -12.35
N ASN A 218 -22.28 -21.48 -11.31
CA ASN A 218 -22.69 -20.38 -10.45
C ASN A 218 -21.58 -19.82 -9.53
N MET A 219 -20.40 -20.44 -9.52
CA MET A 219 -19.21 -19.92 -8.81
C MET A 219 -18.30 -19.07 -9.69
N LYS A 220 -18.65 -18.89 -10.99
CA LYS A 220 -17.87 -18.10 -11.95
C LYS A 220 -17.54 -16.69 -11.43
N TRP A 221 -18.51 -15.99 -10.87
CA TRP A 221 -18.35 -14.63 -10.35
C TRP A 221 -17.25 -14.57 -9.28
N ARG A 222 -17.22 -15.54 -8.38
CA ARG A 222 -16.25 -15.56 -7.28
C ARG A 222 -14.85 -15.90 -7.76
N LEU A 223 -14.71 -16.85 -8.69
CA LEU A 223 -13.43 -17.18 -9.30
C LEU A 223 -12.86 -15.95 -10.03
N VAL A 224 -13.70 -15.22 -10.79
CA VAL A 224 -13.31 -13.99 -11.49
C VAL A 224 -12.91 -12.90 -10.52
N GLU A 225 -13.63 -12.71 -9.42
CA GLU A 225 -13.33 -11.71 -8.39
C GLU A 225 -11.98 -11.96 -7.71
N GLU A 226 -11.69 -13.23 -7.37
CA GLU A 226 -10.49 -13.60 -6.61
C GLU A 226 -9.24 -13.78 -7.48
N PHE A 227 -9.37 -14.28 -8.73
CA PHE A 227 -8.25 -14.69 -9.60
C PHE A 227 -8.26 -14.07 -10.99
N GLY A 228 -9.31 -13.31 -11.33
CA GLY A 228 -9.45 -12.70 -12.64
C GLY A 228 -10.16 -13.59 -13.69
N PRO A 229 -10.54 -13.01 -14.84
CA PRO A 229 -11.43 -13.69 -15.82
C PRO A 229 -10.81 -14.89 -16.54
N ASN A 230 -9.50 -15.03 -16.52
CA ASN A 230 -8.77 -16.08 -17.26
C ASN A 230 -8.32 -17.25 -16.36
N CYS A 231 -8.84 -17.36 -15.14
CA CYS A 231 -8.39 -18.33 -14.14
C CYS A 231 -8.98 -19.74 -14.33
N PHE A 232 -9.93 -19.93 -15.23
CA PHE A 232 -10.59 -21.21 -15.48
C PHE A 232 -10.84 -21.47 -16.97
N THR A 233 -11.09 -22.72 -17.30
CA THR A 233 -11.58 -23.17 -18.62
C THR A 233 -12.98 -23.77 -18.45
N GLU A 234 -13.93 -23.38 -19.29
CA GLU A 234 -15.25 -23.99 -19.31
C GLU A 234 -15.17 -25.38 -19.97
N MET A 235 -15.72 -26.38 -19.29
CA MET A 235 -15.79 -27.76 -19.75
C MET A 235 -17.10 -28.00 -20.52
N ASP A 236 -17.17 -29.08 -21.31
CA ASP A 236 -18.35 -29.45 -22.12
C ASP A 236 -19.62 -29.65 -21.26
N ASP A 237 -19.46 -30.02 -19.99
CA ASP A 237 -20.55 -30.21 -19.04
C ASP A 237 -20.96 -28.91 -18.31
N GLY A 238 -20.37 -27.78 -18.69
CA GLY A 238 -20.61 -26.46 -18.14
C GLY A 238 -19.85 -26.18 -16.83
N ARG A 239 -19.13 -27.14 -16.27
CA ARG A 239 -18.29 -26.90 -15.09
C ARG A 239 -17.05 -26.08 -15.47
N LEU A 240 -16.45 -25.45 -14.47
CA LEU A 240 -15.29 -24.57 -14.60
C LEU A 240 -14.05 -25.28 -14.06
N LEU A 241 -13.11 -25.62 -14.93
CA LEU A 241 -11.82 -26.18 -14.53
C LEU A 241 -10.87 -25.05 -14.15
N PHE A 242 -10.59 -24.94 -12.87
CA PHE A 242 -9.67 -23.97 -12.30
C PHE A 242 -8.29 -24.60 -12.05
N SER A 243 -7.23 -23.83 -12.32
CA SER A 243 -5.85 -24.22 -12.02
C SER A 243 -5.08 -23.04 -11.46
N ALA A 244 -4.40 -23.24 -10.33
CA ALA A 244 -3.57 -22.22 -9.68
C ALA A 244 -2.43 -22.88 -8.87
N ASP A 245 -1.45 -22.07 -8.50
CA ASP A 245 -0.40 -22.45 -7.56
C ASP A 245 -0.72 -21.86 -6.19
N TYR A 246 -0.66 -22.71 -5.15
CA TYR A 246 -0.85 -22.34 -3.74
C TYR A 246 0.43 -22.59 -2.96
N THR A 247 0.56 -21.87 -1.86
CA THR A 247 1.77 -21.88 -1.02
C THR A 247 1.66 -22.80 0.19
N ASP A 248 0.42 -23.02 0.63
CA ASP A 248 0.13 -23.63 1.92
C ASP A 248 -1.13 -24.50 1.79
N MET A 249 -1.03 -25.74 2.25
CA MET A 249 -2.11 -26.73 2.18
C MET A 249 -3.32 -26.33 3.03
N GLU A 250 -3.10 -25.75 4.20
CA GLU A 250 -4.17 -25.34 5.10
C GLU A 250 -5.00 -24.20 4.49
N ASN A 251 -4.32 -23.19 3.92
CA ASN A 251 -4.99 -22.10 3.23
C ASN A 251 -5.77 -22.61 2.01
N LEU A 252 -5.18 -23.51 1.21
CA LEU A 252 -5.84 -24.12 0.07
C LEU A 252 -7.13 -24.87 0.49
N VAL A 253 -7.03 -25.74 1.47
CA VAL A 253 -8.17 -26.53 1.96
C VAL A 253 -9.24 -25.60 2.54
N THR A 254 -8.85 -24.63 3.37
CA THR A 254 -9.78 -23.65 3.94
C THR A 254 -10.54 -22.89 2.85
N TRP A 255 -9.83 -22.43 1.82
CA TRP A 255 -10.45 -21.73 0.69
C TRP A 255 -11.42 -22.64 -0.08
N LEU A 256 -11.02 -23.85 -0.42
CA LEU A 256 -11.87 -24.82 -1.13
C LEU A 256 -13.13 -25.17 -0.33
N MET A 257 -13.00 -25.36 0.98
CA MET A 257 -14.14 -25.66 1.85
C MET A 257 -15.17 -24.53 1.92
N THR A 258 -14.79 -23.28 1.65
CA THR A 258 -15.75 -22.16 1.57
C THR A 258 -16.76 -22.29 0.42
N PHE A 259 -16.48 -23.14 -0.56
CA PHE A 259 -17.41 -23.43 -1.67
C PHE A 259 -18.38 -24.59 -1.37
N GLY A 260 -18.11 -25.36 -0.31
CA GLY A 260 -18.91 -26.53 0.03
C GLY A 260 -18.96 -27.55 -1.10
N ALA A 261 -20.15 -28.07 -1.42
CA ALA A 261 -20.34 -29.04 -2.49
C ALA A 261 -20.25 -28.46 -3.93
N LYS A 262 -19.92 -27.18 -4.08
CA LYS A 262 -19.79 -26.51 -5.37
C LYS A 262 -18.39 -26.56 -5.96
N ALA A 263 -17.44 -27.14 -5.22
CA ALA A 263 -16.07 -27.37 -5.68
C ALA A 263 -15.70 -28.84 -5.52
N GLU A 264 -15.15 -29.42 -6.58
CA GLU A 264 -14.56 -30.76 -6.58
C GLU A 264 -13.05 -30.65 -6.83
N VAL A 265 -12.24 -31.06 -5.85
CA VAL A 265 -10.77 -31.02 -6.00
C VAL A 265 -10.29 -32.22 -6.81
N LEU A 266 -9.60 -31.98 -7.89
CA LEU A 266 -8.96 -33.03 -8.69
C LEU A 266 -7.52 -33.29 -8.20
N GLU A 267 -6.76 -32.22 -8.01
CA GLU A 267 -5.37 -32.24 -7.54
C GLU A 267 -5.15 -31.12 -6.51
N PRO A 268 -4.31 -31.31 -5.49
CA PRO A 268 -3.60 -32.54 -5.15
C PRO A 268 -4.49 -33.53 -4.36
N LYS A 269 -4.13 -34.80 -4.41
CA LYS A 269 -4.83 -35.85 -3.68
C LYS A 269 -4.89 -35.59 -2.18
N GLU A 270 -3.82 -35.03 -1.61
CA GLU A 270 -3.75 -34.70 -0.20
C GLU A 270 -4.85 -33.73 0.23
N ALA A 271 -5.11 -32.67 -0.55
CA ALA A 271 -6.21 -31.74 -0.28
C ALA A 271 -7.58 -32.44 -0.30
N ARG A 272 -7.79 -33.35 -1.26
CA ARG A 272 -9.04 -34.14 -1.32
C ARG A 272 -9.24 -34.98 -0.09
N ASP A 273 -8.18 -35.65 0.40
CA ASP A 273 -8.25 -36.51 1.57
C ASP A 273 -8.52 -35.73 2.85
N ILE A 274 -7.95 -34.52 2.98
CA ILE A 274 -8.22 -33.61 4.10
C ILE A 274 -9.68 -33.11 4.03
N ILE A 275 -10.14 -32.65 2.86
CA ILE A 275 -11.52 -32.14 2.69
C ILE A 275 -12.53 -33.23 3.00
N ARG A 276 -12.30 -34.48 2.54
CA ARG A 276 -13.17 -35.62 2.84
C ARG A 276 -13.26 -35.85 4.36
N ARG A 277 -12.12 -35.88 5.04
CA ARG A 277 -12.07 -36.06 6.50
C ARG A 277 -12.84 -34.95 7.25
N ASN A 278 -12.60 -33.69 6.86
CA ASN A 278 -13.30 -32.55 7.45
C ASN A 278 -14.82 -32.63 7.23
N ALA A 279 -15.25 -33.09 6.03
CA ALA A 279 -16.66 -33.28 5.73
C ALA A 279 -17.29 -34.41 6.58
N GLU A 280 -16.59 -35.52 6.77
CA GLU A 280 -17.02 -36.62 7.65
C GLU A 280 -17.14 -36.17 9.11
N GLU A 281 -16.16 -35.39 9.61
CA GLU A 281 -16.21 -34.81 10.96
C GLU A 281 -17.35 -33.81 11.10
N THR A 282 -17.55 -32.95 10.11
CA THR A 282 -18.67 -32.01 10.08
C THR A 282 -20.00 -32.74 10.10
N LEU A 283 -20.13 -33.83 9.33
CA LEU A 283 -21.35 -34.65 9.32
C LEU A 283 -21.61 -35.31 10.68
N LYS A 284 -20.57 -35.75 11.41
CA LYS A 284 -20.74 -36.26 12.77
C LYS A 284 -21.27 -35.23 13.76
N ILE A 285 -20.83 -33.95 13.62
CA ILE A 285 -21.27 -32.86 14.50
C ILE A 285 -22.76 -32.52 14.21
N TYR A 286 -23.15 -32.42 12.94
CA TYR A 286 -24.50 -31.99 12.58
C TYR A 286 -25.45 -33.12 12.24
N GLY A 287 -24.96 -34.31 11.90
CA GLY A 287 -25.79 -35.48 11.58
C GLY A 287 -26.53 -36.09 12.76
N GLY A 288 -26.17 -35.72 14.00
CA GLY A 288 -26.84 -36.15 15.23
C GLY A 288 -28.00 -35.26 15.70
N LEU A 289 -28.30 -34.16 15.02
CA LEU A 289 -29.34 -33.20 15.40
C LEU A 289 -30.76 -33.59 14.91
N GLY A 290 -30.91 -34.78 14.35
CA GLY A 290 -32.17 -35.31 13.84
C GLY A 290 -32.79 -36.39 14.76
N LYS A 291 -32.88 -36.15 16.09
CA LYS A 291 -33.76 -36.92 17.01
C LYS A 291 -34.54 -35.95 17.87
#